data_16d9f2b2e8c640b070e24b7c526b8b97
#
_entry.id   16d9f2b2e8c640b070e24b7c526b8b97
#
_cell.length_a   1.000
_cell.length_b   1.000
_cell.length_c   1.000
_cell.angle_alpha   90.00
_cell.angle_beta   90.00
_cell.angle_gamma   90.00
#
_symmetry.space_group_name_H-M   'P 1'
#
loop_
_entity.id
_entity.type
_entity.pdbx_description
1 polymer ?
#
loop_
_entity_poly.entity_id
_entity_poly.type
_entity_poly.pdbx_seq_one_letter_code
_entity_poly.pdbx_strand_id
1 'polypeptide(L)'
;ALKKKAGSAWGELSLVKAEIIPETVFLGYENYKCNAKILYMAKDEEEVDTVFDGENVGIILDKTVFYAESGGQVGDTGLIETKTGIVEIKDCKKTPDGIFIHYGKVTKGFIERGQEAEATIDVAKRVSIARNHTATHLLHKALKHVLGEHVAQAGSLVEEERFRFDFTHFEPISEDDLKRVEDEVNAKILEDLPVIIREMKLSEAKNLGAVALFGEKYGEVVRVVIINDYSMELCGGTHVNSTAKIGLVKILSETGVAAGVRRIEGVSGKFALLHVKETEELLNTASVMLKT
;
A
#
# COMPACT_ATOMS: atom_id res chain seq x y z
N ALA A 1 24.08 -10.29 -9.33
CA ALA A 1 23.70 -9.17 -8.50
C ALA A 1 22.79 -9.68 -7.39
N LEU A 2 23.24 -9.62 -6.14
CA LEU A 2 22.64 -10.22 -4.97
C LEU A 2 21.40 -9.40 -4.53
N LYS A 3 20.20 -9.96 -4.72
CA LYS A 3 19.05 -9.58 -3.88
C LYS A 3 19.37 -10.06 -2.45
N LYS A 4 19.78 -9.17 -1.56
CA LYS A 4 19.70 -9.41 -0.14
C LYS A 4 18.23 -9.61 0.18
N LYS A 5 17.80 -10.86 0.48
CA LYS A 5 16.57 -11.14 1.18
C LYS A 5 16.63 -10.38 2.50
N ALA A 6 15.82 -9.33 2.66
CA ALA A 6 15.44 -8.89 3.98
C ALA A 6 14.66 -10.07 4.57
N GLY A 7 15.24 -10.79 5.50
CA GLY A 7 14.57 -11.85 6.21
C GLY A 7 13.38 -11.25 6.90
N SER A 8 12.16 -11.66 6.52
CA SER A 8 10.97 -11.36 7.28
C SER A 8 11.19 -11.92 8.68
N ALA A 9 10.87 -11.14 9.71
CA ALA A 9 10.92 -11.60 11.11
C ALA A 9 9.94 -12.78 11.38
N TRP A 10 9.17 -13.14 10.36
CA TRP A 10 8.20 -14.21 10.28
C TRP A 10 8.73 -15.18 9.22
N GLY A 11 9.08 -16.41 9.58
CA GLY A 11 9.48 -17.46 8.63
C GLY A 11 8.47 -17.49 7.45
N GLU A 12 8.95 -17.76 6.24
CA GLU A 12 8.03 -18.02 5.13
C GLU A 12 7.20 -19.24 5.53
N LEU A 13 5.88 -19.08 5.70
CA LEU A 13 4.93 -20.20 5.87
C LEU A 13 4.89 -20.97 4.54
N SER A 14 5.99 -21.67 4.24
CA SER A 14 6.17 -22.46 3.01
C SER A 14 5.37 -23.78 3.04
N LEU A 15 4.61 -24.02 4.11
CA LEU A 15 4.04 -25.32 4.43
C LEU A 15 2.51 -25.35 4.53
N VAL A 16 1.82 -24.38 4.00
CA VAL A 16 0.40 -24.62 3.75
C VAL A 16 0.34 -25.72 2.69
N LYS A 17 0.08 -26.96 3.12
CA LYS A 17 -0.30 -28.04 2.21
C LYS A 17 -1.60 -27.56 1.55
N ALA A 18 -1.47 -26.88 0.42
CA ALA A 18 -2.49 -26.11 -0.27
C ALA A 18 -3.73 -26.93 -0.71
N GLU A 19 -3.71 -28.22 -0.53
CA GLU A 19 -4.76 -29.11 -1.02
C GLU A 19 -6.08 -29.06 -0.21
N ILE A 20 -6.13 -28.34 0.93
CA ILE A 20 -7.29 -28.40 1.83
C ILE A 20 -7.83 -27.03 2.23
N ILE A 21 -7.08 -25.91 2.02
CA ILE A 21 -7.51 -24.58 2.42
C ILE A 21 -8.12 -23.85 1.19
N PRO A 22 -9.40 -23.43 1.25
CA PRO A 22 -10.01 -22.67 0.16
C PRO A 22 -9.38 -21.28 0.02
N GLU A 23 -9.48 -20.71 -1.18
CA GLU A 23 -9.09 -19.32 -1.43
C GLU A 23 -9.84 -18.38 -0.47
N THR A 24 -9.10 -17.42 0.12
CA THR A 24 -9.68 -16.44 1.04
C THR A 24 -10.51 -15.39 0.28
N VAL A 25 -11.74 -15.15 0.72
CA VAL A 25 -12.59 -14.09 0.13
C VAL A 25 -12.15 -12.73 0.67
N PHE A 26 -11.67 -11.85 -0.22
CA PHE A 26 -11.25 -10.51 0.16
C PHE A 26 -12.40 -9.50 0.08
N LEU A 27 -12.72 -8.85 1.21
CA LEU A 27 -13.79 -7.87 1.38
C LEU A 27 -13.27 -6.44 1.65
N GLY A 28 -11.96 -6.26 1.70
CA GLY A 28 -11.31 -5.07 2.24
C GLY A 28 -11.28 -3.85 1.33
N TYR A 29 -11.87 -3.91 0.12
CA TYR A 29 -12.06 -2.70 -0.68
C TYR A 29 -13.21 -1.84 -0.19
N GLU A 30 -14.26 -2.46 0.35
CA GLU A 30 -15.50 -1.78 0.76
C GLU A 30 -15.69 -1.78 2.28
N ASN A 31 -15.06 -2.73 2.98
CA ASN A 31 -15.27 -2.94 4.41
C ASN A 31 -13.98 -2.80 5.19
N TYR A 32 -14.08 -2.28 6.41
CA TYR A 32 -12.97 -2.18 7.36
C TYR A 32 -13.02 -3.24 8.45
N LYS A 33 -14.14 -3.98 8.52
CA LYS A 33 -14.32 -5.13 9.41
C LYS A 33 -15.22 -6.20 8.80
N CYS A 34 -15.02 -7.44 9.20
CA CYS A 34 -15.90 -8.55 8.86
C CYS A 34 -15.88 -9.64 9.95
N ASN A 35 -16.97 -10.42 10.01
CA ASN A 35 -16.96 -11.68 10.74
C ASN A 35 -16.35 -12.76 9.83
N ALA A 36 -15.45 -13.55 10.36
CA ALA A 36 -14.73 -14.59 9.63
C ALA A 36 -14.54 -15.82 10.52
N LYS A 37 -14.19 -16.94 9.88
CA LYS A 37 -13.85 -18.18 10.60
C LYS A 37 -12.34 -18.45 10.46
N ILE A 38 -11.70 -18.82 11.57
CA ILE A 38 -10.30 -19.24 11.57
C ILE A 38 -10.21 -20.66 10.97
N LEU A 39 -9.58 -20.76 9.79
CA LEU A 39 -9.42 -22.04 9.08
C LEU A 39 -8.14 -22.77 9.46
N TYR A 40 -7.07 -22.00 9.68
CA TYR A 40 -5.74 -22.52 9.91
C TYR A 40 -4.91 -21.58 10.79
N MET A 41 -4.06 -22.15 11.60
CA MET A 41 -3.07 -21.41 12.39
C MET A 41 -1.73 -22.12 12.35
N ALA A 42 -0.65 -21.35 12.31
CA ALA A 42 0.71 -21.87 12.42
C ALA A 42 1.57 -20.99 13.32
N LYS A 43 2.48 -21.64 14.05
CA LYS A 43 3.50 -21.04 14.88
C LYS A 43 4.83 -21.70 14.53
N ASP A 44 5.88 -20.88 14.28
CA ASP A 44 7.23 -21.37 13.94
C ASP A 44 7.21 -22.42 12.79
N GLU A 45 6.37 -22.16 11.77
CA GLU A 45 6.14 -23.02 10.58
C GLU A 45 5.41 -24.35 10.87
N GLU A 46 4.99 -24.60 12.10
CA GLU A 46 4.22 -25.79 12.47
C GLU A 46 2.73 -25.46 12.63
N GLU A 47 1.86 -26.34 12.13
CA GLU A 47 0.41 -26.24 12.34
C GLU A 47 0.09 -26.42 13.81
N VAL A 48 -0.78 -25.53 14.33
CA VAL A 48 -1.24 -25.56 15.72
C VAL A 48 -2.75 -25.37 15.81
N ASP A 49 -3.35 -26.00 16.81
CA ASP A 49 -4.79 -25.87 17.08
C ASP A 49 -5.11 -24.74 18.08
N THR A 50 -4.15 -24.35 18.90
CA THR A 50 -4.32 -23.32 19.94
C THR A 50 -3.04 -22.49 20.08
N VAL A 51 -3.20 -21.16 20.24
CA VAL A 51 -2.11 -20.21 20.49
C VAL A 51 -2.48 -19.33 21.67
N PHE A 52 -1.52 -19.07 22.57
CA PHE A 52 -1.73 -18.37 23.83
C PHE A 52 -1.15 -16.96 23.84
N ASP A 53 -1.54 -16.18 24.85
CA ASP A 53 -1.04 -14.83 25.09
C ASP A 53 0.49 -14.74 25.03
N GLY A 54 1.00 -13.71 24.34
CA GLY A 54 2.41 -13.49 24.12
C GLY A 54 3.02 -14.24 22.92
N GLU A 55 2.33 -15.19 22.31
CA GLU A 55 2.83 -16.00 21.20
C GLU A 55 2.57 -15.34 19.84
N ASN A 56 3.51 -15.56 18.91
CA ASN A 56 3.36 -15.16 17.50
C ASN A 56 2.58 -16.23 16.74
N VAL A 57 1.79 -15.82 15.76
CA VAL A 57 0.97 -16.72 14.97
C VAL A 57 0.76 -16.19 13.55
N GLY A 58 0.69 -17.09 12.58
CA GLY A 58 0.12 -16.86 11.26
C GLY A 58 -1.29 -17.45 11.21
N ILE A 59 -2.29 -16.65 10.84
CA ILE A 59 -3.71 -17.03 10.79
C ILE A 59 -4.24 -16.95 9.38
N ILE A 60 -5.00 -17.96 8.96
CA ILE A 60 -5.76 -17.96 7.71
C ILE A 60 -7.24 -17.96 8.05
N LEU A 61 -7.96 -17.02 7.45
CA LEU A 61 -9.41 -16.85 7.57
C LEU A 61 -10.12 -17.29 6.29
N ASP A 62 -11.40 -17.67 6.38
CA ASP A 62 -12.26 -17.93 5.21
C ASP A 62 -12.50 -16.66 4.37
N LYS A 63 -12.56 -15.52 5.03
CA LYS A 63 -12.70 -14.19 4.41
C LYS A 63 -11.98 -13.14 5.25
N THR A 64 -11.56 -12.05 4.60
CA THR A 64 -10.78 -11.01 5.27
C THR A 64 -11.05 -9.61 4.72
N VAL A 65 -10.80 -8.60 5.55
CA VAL A 65 -10.74 -7.18 5.17
C VAL A 65 -9.30 -6.66 5.08
N PHE A 66 -8.32 -7.47 5.49
CA PHE A 66 -6.90 -7.10 5.47
C PHE A 66 -6.35 -7.16 4.05
N TYR A 67 -5.89 -6.03 3.52
CA TYR A 67 -5.13 -5.99 2.28
C TYR A 67 -3.79 -6.69 2.48
N ALA A 68 -3.47 -7.65 1.64
CA ALA A 68 -2.17 -8.31 1.66
C ALA A 68 -1.15 -7.49 0.85
N GLU A 69 0.10 -7.42 1.32
CA GLU A 69 1.19 -6.74 0.61
C GLU A 69 1.23 -7.15 -0.87
N SER A 70 1.03 -6.18 -1.75
CA SER A 70 1.03 -6.38 -3.20
C SER A 70 1.20 -5.05 -3.95
N GLY A 71 1.78 -5.08 -5.16
CA GLY A 71 1.88 -3.91 -6.04
C GLY A 71 2.63 -2.73 -5.41
N GLY A 72 3.54 -2.99 -4.47
CA GLY A 72 4.28 -1.96 -3.73
C GLY A 72 3.53 -1.37 -2.54
N GLN A 73 2.24 -1.68 -2.32
CA GLN A 73 1.52 -1.30 -1.11
C GLN A 73 1.78 -2.32 0.00
N VAL A 74 2.11 -1.85 1.20
CA VAL A 74 2.28 -2.70 2.40
C VAL A 74 0.96 -3.34 2.84
N GLY A 75 1.05 -4.46 3.55
CA GLY A 75 -0.09 -5.13 4.16
C GLY A 75 -0.74 -4.32 5.27
N ASP A 76 -2.02 -4.58 5.52
CA ASP A 76 -2.72 -3.97 6.62
C ASP A 76 -2.30 -4.52 7.97
N THR A 77 -2.54 -3.72 8.98
CA THR A 77 -2.47 -4.08 10.39
C THR A 77 -3.84 -3.92 11.04
N GLY A 78 -4.03 -4.51 12.22
CA GLY A 78 -5.30 -4.42 12.93
C GLY A 78 -5.46 -5.52 13.97
N LEU A 79 -6.69 -5.94 14.20
CA LEU A 79 -7.03 -6.93 15.22
C LEU A 79 -7.85 -8.07 14.63
N ILE A 80 -7.64 -9.27 15.14
CA ILE A 80 -8.54 -10.42 15.02
C ILE A 80 -8.99 -10.77 16.43
N GLU A 81 -10.28 -10.64 16.71
CA GLU A 81 -10.88 -10.84 18.02
C GLU A 81 -11.83 -12.03 18.01
N THR A 82 -11.68 -12.91 18.99
CA THR A 82 -12.57 -14.04 19.26
C THR A 82 -13.20 -13.88 20.63
N LYS A 83 -14.06 -14.82 21.01
CA LYS A 83 -14.62 -14.84 22.38
C LYS A 83 -13.58 -15.10 23.47
N THR A 84 -12.44 -15.70 23.11
CA THR A 84 -11.41 -16.18 24.06
C THR A 84 -10.13 -15.37 24.03
N GLY A 85 -9.90 -14.55 22.98
CA GLY A 85 -8.66 -13.82 22.87
C GLY A 85 -8.61 -12.80 21.73
N ILE A 86 -7.49 -12.08 21.68
CA ILE A 86 -7.21 -11.01 20.72
C ILE A 86 -5.84 -11.22 20.12
N VAL A 87 -5.75 -11.12 18.79
CA VAL A 87 -4.49 -11.10 18.04
C VAL A 87 -4.29 -9.73 17.43
N GLU A 88 -3.16 -9.11 17.71
CA GLU A 88 -2.71 -7.90 17.03
C GLU A 88 -1.97 -8.30 15.75
N ILE A 89 -2.56 -7.96 14.59
CA ILE A 89 -1.97 -8.26 13.27
C ILE A 89 -1.00 -7.14 12.88
N LYS A 90 0.22 -7.54 12.52
CA LYS A 90 1.33 -6.66 12.15
C LYS A 90 1.59 -6.62 10.64
N ASP A 91 1.19 -7.68 9.92
CA ASP A 91 1.38 -7.79 8.47
C ASP A 91 0.37 -8.77 7.88
N CYS A 92 0.04 -8.60 6.61
CA CYS A 92 -0.79 -9.50 5.85
C CYS A 92 -0.15 -9.78 4.49
N LYS A 93 0.00 -11.06 4.15
CA LYS A 93 0.57 -11.50 2.87
C LYS A 93 -0.38 -12.43 2.14
N LYS A 94 -0.19 -12.55 0.82
CA LYS A 94 -1.00 -13.42 -0.03
C LYS A 94 -0.12 -14.43 -0.74
N THR A 95 -0.52 -15.70 -0.72
CA THR A 95 0.12 -16.74 -1.53
C THR A 95 -0.29 -16.63 -2.99
N PRO A 96 0.46 -17.25 -3.94
CA PRO A 96 0.05 -17.32 -5.34
C PRO A 96 -1.35 -17.93 -5.56
N ASP A 97 -1.75 -18.85 -4.67
CA ASP A 97 -3.03 -19.55 -4.72
C ASP A 97 -4.20 -18.76 -4.08
N GLY A 98 -3.98 -17.50 -3.75
CA GLY A 98 -5.04 -16.62 -3.26
C GLY A 98 -5.33 -16.70 -1.76
N ILE A 99 -4.51 -17.37 -0.97
CA ILE A 99 -4.67 -17.50 0.49
C ILE A 99 -4.04 -16.31 1.19
N PHE A 100 -4.80 -15.65 2.08
CA PHE A 100 -4.31 -14.52 2.89
C PHE A 100 -3.82 -15.04 4.24
N ILE A 101 -2.58 -14.69 4.60
CA ILE A 101 -1.94 -15.06 5.85
C ILE A 101 -1.76 -13.80 6.70
N HIS A 102 -2.39 -13.78 7.86
CA HIS A 102 -2.34 -12.68 8.82
C HIS A 102 -1.29 -12.99 9.86
N TYR A 103 -0.19 -12.25 9.88
CA TYR A 103 0.90 -12.41 10.85
C TYR A 103 0.70 -11.48 12.03
N GLY A 104 0.66 -12.05 13.24
CA GLY A 104 0.39 -11.28 14.42
C GLY A 104 0.88 -11.92 15.71
N LYS A 105 0.51 -11.30 16.81
CA LYS A 105 0.81 -11.75 18.17
C LYS A 105 -0.47 -11.79 18.99
N VAL A 106 -0.69 -12.88 19.72
CA VAL A 106 -1.78 -12.94 20.71
C VAL A 106 -1.43 -11.97 21.83
N THR A 107 -2.30 -10.99 22.07
CA THR A 107 -2.12 -9.95 23.09
C THR A 107 -3.02 -10.12 24.28
N LYS A 108 -3.98 -11.05 24.19
CA LYS A 108 -4.90 -11.39 25.28
C LYS A 108 -5.50 -12.77 25.07
N GLY A 109 -5.52 -13.60 26.13
CA GLY A 109 -6.23 -14.87 26.19
C GLY A 109 -5.61 -15.95 25.29
N PHE A 110 -6.44 -16.61 24.50
CA PHE A 110 -6.02 -17.66 23.58
C PHE A 110 -6.94 -17.72 22.36
N ILE A 111 -6.42 -18.26 21.27
CA ILE A 111 -7.11 -18.43 19.99
C ILE A 111 -7.11 -19.92 19.63
N GLU A 112 -8.23 -20.41 19.13
CA GLU A 112 -8.37 -21.81 18.67
C GLU A 112 -8.83 -21.85 17.21
N ARG A 113 -8.34 -22.85 16.48
CA ARG A 113 -8.79 -23.13 15.13
C ARG A 113 -10.28 -23.46 15.11
N GLY A 114 -10.97 -22.96 14.09
CA GLY A 114 -12.40 -23.18 13.91
C GLY A 114 -13.28 -22.15 14.63
N GLN A 115 -12.70 -21.24 15.44
CA GLN A 115 -13.47 -20.16 16.06
C GLN A 115 -13.97 -19.15 15.05
N GLU A 116 -15.13 -18.55 15.37
CA GLU A 116 -15.60 -17.31 14.76
C GLU A 116 -14.81 -16.14 15.34
N ALA A 117 -14.43 -15.22 14.46
CA ALA A 117 -13.64 -14.04 14.81
C ALA A 117 -14.17 -12.79 14.10
N GLU A 118 -14.03 -11.64 14.73
CA GLU A 118 -14.16 -10.34 14.06
C GLU A 118 -12.77 -9.87 13.64
N ALA A 119 -12.58 -9.66 12.32
CA ALA A 119 -11.36 -9.13 11.73
C ALA A 119 -11.55 -7.64 11.44
N THR A 120 -10.73 -6.77 12.05
CA THR A 120 -10.83 -5.31 11.95
C THR A 120 -9.47 -4.72 11.64
N ILE A 121 -9.35 -3.91 10.57
CA ILE A 121 -8.11 -3.24 10.21
C ILE A 121 -7.92 -1.92 10.97
N ASP A 122 -6.66 -1.45 11.05
CA ASP A 122 -6.35 -0.07 11.42
C ASP A 122 -6.79 0.88 10.30
N VAL A 123 -7.95 1.47 10.48
CA VAL A 123 -8.59 2.36 9.49
C VAL A 123 -7.75 3.62 9.26
N ALA A 124 -7.13 4.18 10.30
CA ALA A 124 -6.33 5.41 10.18
C ALA A 124 -5.09 5.16 9.31
N LYS A 125 -4.42 4.03 9.54
CA LYS A 125 -3.29 3.58 8.74
C LYS A 125 -3.70 3.29 7.29
N ARG A 126 -4.78 2.52 7.06
CA ARG A 126 -5.31 2.23 5.72
C ARG A 126 -5.64 3.50 4.94
N VAL A 127 -6.27 4.48 5.56
CA VAL A 127 -6.61 5.74 4.91
C VAL A 127 -5.36 6.53 4.53
N SER A 128 -4.32 6.54 5.38
CA SER A 128 -3.03 7.18 5.06
C SER A 128 -2.34 6.49 3.88
N ILE A 129 -2.31 5.15 3.87
CA ILE A 129 -1.78 4.35 2.76
C ILE A 129 -2.55 4.64 1.46
N ALA A 130 -3.89 4.67 1.51
CA ALA A 130 -4.72 4.95 0.34
C ALA A 130 -4.49 6.37 -0.24
N ARG A 131 -4.21 7.37 0.62
CA ARG A 131 -3.79 8.72 0.19
C ARG A 131 -2.46 8.68 -0.55
N ASN A 132 -1.45 8.08 0.06
CA ASN A 132 -0.13 7.91 -0.53
C ASN A 132 -0.21 7.14 -1.86
N HIS A 133 -1.01 6.07 -1.92
CA HIS A 133 -1.16 5.28 -3.14
C HIS A 133 -1.84 6.07 -4.27
N THR A 134 -2.89 6.84 -3.96
CA THR A 134 -3.53 7.69 -4.97
C THR A 134 -2.59 8.84 -5.40
N ALA A 135 -1.79 9.38 -4.47
CA ALA A 135 -0.79 10.39 -4.80
C ALA A 135 0.28 9.87 -5.78
N THR A 136 0.67 8.59 -5.71
CA THR A 136 1.63 8.02 -6.68
C THR A 136 1.09 7.98 -8.11
N HIS A 137 -0.22 7.78 -8.31
CA HIS A 137 -0.85 7.85 -9.64
C HIS A 137 -0.84 9.27 -10.20
N LEU A 138 -1.13 10.28 -9.37
CA LEU A 138 -1.00 11.69 -9.78
C LEU A 138 0.44 12.03 -10.10
N LEU A 139 1.40 11.60 -9.26
CA LEU A 139 2.84 11.81 -9.46
C LEU A 139 3.32 11.18 -10.75
N HIS A 140 2.95 9.94 -11.03
CA HIS A 140 3.33 9.25 -12.27
C HIS A 140 2.90 10.02 -13.51
N LYS A 141 1.66 10.52 -13.52
CA LYS A 141 1.15 11.30 -14.65
C LYS A 141 1.82 12.67 -14.76
N ALA A 142 2.03 13.37 -13.64
CA ALA A 142 2.74 14.66 -13.63
C ALA A 142 4.19 14.51 -14.12
N LEU A 143 4.89 13.46 -13.70
CA LEU A 143 6.25 13.16 -14.21
C LEU A 143 6.26 12.93 -15.72
N LYS A 144 5.27 12.23 -16.29
CA LYS A 144 5.14 12.10 -17.76
C LYS A 144 4.90 13.43 -18.44
N HIS A 145 4.07 14.28 -17.90
CA HIS A 145 3.79 15.60 -18.47
C HIS A 145 5.02 16.52 -18.46
N VAL A 146 5.78 16.50 -17.37
CA VAL A 146 6.93 17.40 -17.20
C VAL A 146 8.18 16.88 -17.89
N LEU A 147 8.47 15.57 -17.79
CA LEU A 147 9.71 14.96 -18.25
C LEU A 147 9.57 14.22 -19.59
N GLY A 148 8.35 13.83 -19.96
CA GLY A 148 8.05 13.15 -21.22
C GLY A 148 7.55 11.71 -21.06
N GLU A 149 7.00 11.17 -22.14
CA GLU A 149 6.32 9.86 -22.19
C GLU A 149 7.23 8.63 -21.94
N HIS A 150 8.56 8.81 -21.94
CA HIS A 150 9.51 7.75 -21.59
C HIS A 150 9.48 7.37 -20.12
N VAL A 151 8.88 8.20 -19.26
CA VAL A 151 8.73 7.92 -17.84
C VAL A 151 7.80 6.70 -17.66
N ALA A 152 8.34 5.65 -17.06
CA ALA A 152 7.60 4.45 -16.72
C ALA A 152 7.96 4.01 -15.30
N GLN A 153 6.99 3.47 -14.55
CA GLN A 153 7.25 2.95 -13.22
C GLN A 153 8.24 1.79 -13.26
N ALA A 154 9.31 1.86 -12.46
CA ALA A 154 10.31 0.81 -12.25
C ALA A 154 10.16 0.13 -10.89
N GLY A 155 9.50 0.77 -9.93
CA GLY A 155 9.21 0.26 -8.60
C GLY A 155 8.35 1.22 -7.80
N SER A 156 7.73 0.71 -6.75
CA SER A 156 6.93 1.51 -5.80
C SER A 156 7.00 0.92 -4.40
N LEU A 157 6.89 1.77 -3.40
CA LEU A 157 6.62 1.40 -2.01
C LEU A 157 5.65 2.42 -1.44
N VAL A 158 4.52 1.94 -0.92
CA VAL A 158 3.47 2.78 -0.37
C VAL A 158 3.21 2.34 1.06
N GLU A 159 3.58 3.19 2.01
CA GLU A 159 3.47 2.99 3.45
C GLU A 159 2.52 4.02 4.07
N GLU A 160 2.30 3.95 5.37
CA GLU A 160 1.46 4.91 6.10
C GLU A 160 2.02 6.33 6.02
N GLU A 161 3.32 6.46 6.33
CA GLU A 161 3.96 7.75 6.52
C GLU A 161 4.40 8.40 5.22
N ARG A 162 4.84 7.59 4.27
CA ARG A 162 5.45 8.03 3.00
C ARG A 162 5.14 7.10 1.85
N PHE A 163 5.43 7.58 0.65
CA PHE A 163 5.52 6.77 -0.55
C PHE A 163 6.87 6.94 -1.22
N ARG A 164 7.27 5.92 -1.97
CA ARG A 164 8.46 5.89 -2.82
C ARG A 164 8.04 5.47 -4.21
N PHE A 165 8.52 6.20 -5.21
CA PHE A 165 8.23 5.94 -6.61
C PHE A 165 9.53 5.92 -7.41
N ASP A 166 9.88 4.75 -7.96
CA ASP A 166 11.04 4.55 -8.82
C ASP A 166 10.57 4.55 -10.28
N PHE A 167 11.24 5.30 -11.14
CA PHE A 167 10.81 5.47 -12.54
C PHE A 167 12.02 5.63 -13.49
N THR A 168 11.77 5.34 -14.77
CA THR A 168 12.80 5.47 -15.82
C THR A 168 13.05 6.93 -16.16
N HIS A 169 14.28 7.39 -15.93
CA HIS A 169 14.78 8.69 -16.39
C HIS A 169 16.30 8.72 -16.28
N PHE A 170 17.00 9.36 -17.24
CA PHE A 170 18.44 9.25 -17.34
C PHE A 170 19.21 10.31 -16.55
N GLU A 171 18.64 11.49 -16.39
CA GLU A 171 19.28 12.66 -15.79
C GLU A 171 18.68 13.02 -14.43
N PRO A 172 19.42 13.70 -13.53
CA PRO A 172 18.83 14.32 -12.35
C PRO A 172 17.73 15.31 -12.76
N ILE A 173 16.62 15.31 -12.02
CA ILE A 173 15.53 16.25 -12.26
C ILE A 173 15.94 17.62 -11.70
N SER A 174 15.72 18.69 -12.47
CA SER A 174 15.98 20.04 -12.01
C SER A 174 15.03 20.43 -10.86
N GLU A 175 15.45 21.35 -9.98
CA GLU A 175 14.59 21.86 -8.91
C GLU A 175 13.30 22.50 -9.46
N ASP A 176 13.39 23.18 -10.60
CA ASP A 176 12.24 23.79 -11.28
C ASP A 176 11.27 22.71 -11.80
N ASP A 177 11.76 21.62 -12.36
CA ASP A 177 10.90 20.53 -12.83
C ASP A 177 10.29 19.75 -11.67
N LEU A 178 11.04 19.50 -10.58
CA LEU A 178 10.48 18.91 -9.37
C LEU A 178 9.36 19.76 -8.78
N LYS A 179 9.56 21.08 -8.76
CA LYS A 179 8.54 22.02 -8.32
C LYS A 179 7.30 21.96 -9.24
N ARG A 180 7.49 21.96 -10.56
CA ARG A 180 6.39 21.83 -11.53
C ARG A 180 5.59 20.54 -11.32
N VAL A 181 6.28 19.42 -11.08
CA VAL A 181 5.65 18.13 -10.78
C VAL A 181 4.82 18.22 -9.48
N GLU A 182 5.38 18.75 -8.40
CA GLU A 182 4.68 18.90 -7.12
C GLU A 182 3.48 19.85 -7.25
N ASP A 183 3.65 20.99 -7.93
CA ASP A 183 2.58 21.97 -8.17
C ASP A 183 1.43 21.34 -8.99
N GLU A 184 1.73 20.55 -10.03
CA GLU A 184 0.73 19.85 -10.83
C GLU A 184 -0.05 18.84 -10.00
N VAL A 185 0.66 18.00 -9.19
CA VAL A 185 0.01 17.03 -8.30
C VAL A 185 -0.95 17.73 -7.34
N ASN A 186 -0.51 18.82 -6.70
CA ASN A 186 -1.34 19.57 -5.76
C ASN A 186 -2.49 20.30 -6.45
N ALA A 187 -2.30 20.79 -7.68
CA ALA A 187 -3.40 21.34 -8.47
C ALA A 187 -4.50 20.30 -8.73
N LYS A 188 -4.12 19.07 -9.12
CA LYS A 188 -5.08 17.97 -9.32
C LYS A 188 -5.78 17.51 -8.03
N ILE A 189 -5.14 17.68 -6.89
CA ILE A 189 -5.76 17.47 -5.57
C ILE A 189 -6.84 18.52 -5.32
N LEU A 190 -6.54 19.78 -5.58
CA LEU A 190 -7.46 20.91 -5.37
C LEU A 190 -8.67 20.90 -6.33
N GLU A 191 -8.53 20.26 -7.51
CA GLU A 191 -9.64 20.07 -8.46
C GLU A 191 -10.72 19.10 -7.95
N ASP A 192 -10.47 18.35 -6.86
CA ASP A 192 -11.39 17.36 -6.28
C ASP A 192 -11.92 16.34 -7.29
N LEU A 193 -11.01 15.78 -8.10
CA LEU A 193 -11.37 14.84 -9.16
C LEU A 193 -11.88 13.51 -8.57
N PRO A 194 -12.95 12.91 -9.13
CA PRO A 194 -13.41 11.60 -8.70
C PRO A 194 -12.37 10.52 -9.03
N VAL A 195 -12.15 9.61 -8.07
CA VAL A 195 -11.34 8.40 -8.26
C VAL A 195 -12.29 7.21 -8.35
N ILE A 196 -12.45 6.71 -9.57
CA ILE A 196 -13.38 5.63 -9.88
C ILE A 196 -12.58 4.34 -10.08
N ILE A 197 -13.08 3.25 -9.51
CA ILE A 197 -12.47 1.94 -9.64
C ILE A 197 -13.43 1.04 -10.39
N ARG A 198 -12.93 0.34 -11.42
CA ARG A 198 -13.73 -0.59 -12.22
C ARG A 198 -12.96 -1.88 -12.46
N GLU A 199 -13.68 -2.99 -12.43
CA GLU A 199 -13.19 -4.25 -12.95
C GLU A 199 -13.65 -4.41 -14.40
N MET A 200 -12.74 -4.80 -15.28
CA MET A 200 -13.01 -5.01 -16.70
C MET A 200 -12.04 -6.01 -17.31
N LYS A 201 -12.31 -6.48 -18.53
CA LYS A 201 -11.36 -7.34 -19.24
C LYS A 201 -10.06 -6.59 -19.53
N LEU A 202 -8.93 -7.27 -19.44
CA LEU A 202 -7.61 -6.69 -19.73
C LEU A 202 -7.55 -6.08 -21.15
N SER A 203 -8.18 -6.73 -22.13
CA SER A 203 -8.26 -6.21 -23.50
C SER A 203 -9.04 -4.89 -23.59
N GLU A 204 -10.12 -4.76 -22.83
CA GLU A 204 -10.92 -3.52 -22.75
C GLU A 204 -10.12 -2.41 -22.09
N ALA A 205 -9.47 -2.68 -20.94
CA ALA A 205 -8.62 -1.72 -20.25
C ALA A 205 -7.50 -1.16 -21.16
N LYS A 206 -6.83 -2.05 -21.92
CA LYS A 206 -5.80 -1.65 -22.88
C LYS A 206 -6.37 -0.77 -24.02
N ASN A 207 -7.54 -1.12 -24.55
CA ASN A 207 -8.19 -0.34 -25.61
C ASN A 207 -8.61 1.06 -25.12
N LEU A 208 -8.93 1.21 -23.83
CA LEU A 208 -9.20 2.51 -23.20
C LEU A 208 -7.94 3.30 -22.88
N GLY A 209 -6.74 2.74 -23.10
CA GLY A 209 -5.46 3.40 -22.84
C GLY A 209 -4.97 3.29 -21.39
N ALA A 210 -5.48 2.34 -20.61
CA ALA A 210 -5.01 2.11 -19.25
C ALA A 210 -3.53 1.70 -19.24
N VAL A 211 -2.74 2.38 -18.41
CA VAL A 211 -1.33 2.09 -18.22
C VAL A 211 -1.18 0.81 -17.41
N ALA A 212 -0.43 -0.15 -17.94
CA ALA A 212 -0.06 -1.38 -17.26
C ALA A 212 1.40 -1.30 -16.78
N LEU A 213 1.68 -1.81 -15.60
CA LEU A 213 3.06 -1.87 -15.09
C LEU A 213 3.88 -2.88 -15.89
N PHE A 214 5.12 -2.51 -16.19
CA PHE A 214 6.00 -3.39 -16.94
C PHE A 214 6.44 -4.61 -16.12
N GLY A 215 6.31 -5.81 -16.71
CA GLY A 215 6.76 -7.06 -16.09
C GLY A 215 5.73 -7.72 -15.16
N GLU A 216 4.56 -7.14 -14.92
CA GLU A 216 3.49 -7.77 -14.16
C GLU A 216 2.65 -8.72 -15.04
N LYS A 217 2.20 -9.83 -14.41
CA LYS A 217 1.27 -10.77 -15.05
C LYS A 217 -0.15 -10.44 -14.61
N TYR A 218 -0.99 -10.10 -15.56
CA TYR A 218 -2.40 -9.78 -15.32
C TYR A 218 -3.31 -10.94 -15.71
N GLY A 219 -4.36 -11.16 -14.93
CA GLY A 219 -5.44 -12.09 -15.27
C GLY A 219 -6.32 -11.58 -16.43
N GLU A 220 -7.36 -12.33 -16.78
CA GLU A 220 -8.33 -11.91 -17.80
C GLU A 220 -9.15 -10.68 -17.38
N VAL A 221 -9.46 -10.58 -16.08
CA VAL A 221 -10.15 -9.44 -15.44
C VAL A 221 -9.14 -8.67 -14.61
N VAL A 222 -9.13 -7.35 -14.77
CA VAL A 222 -8.21 -6.44 -14.10
C VAL A 222 -8.97 -5.30 -13.42
N ARG A 223 -8.41 -4.83 -12.31
CA ARG A 223 -8.91 -3.66 -11.61
C ARG A 223 -8.21 -2.42 -12.17
N VAL A 224 -9.00 -1.43 -12.57
CA VAL A 224 -8.53 -0.17 -13.19
C VAL A 224 -8.91 0.98 -12.28
N VAL A 225 -7.94 1.80 -11.92
CA VAL A 225 -8.11 3.05 -11.18
C VAL A 225 -8.14 4.20 -12.17
N ILE A 226 -9.22 4.96 -12.17
CA ILE A 226 -9.49 6.06 -13.10
C ILE A 226 -9.63 7.34 -12.30
N ILE A 227 -8.78 8.32 -12.56
CA ILE A 227 -8.83 9.66 -11.97
C ILE A 227 -9.30 10.61 -13.06
N ASN A 228 -10.61 10.71 -13.21
CA ASN A 228 -11.27 11.45 -14.28
C ASN A 228 -10.62 11.14 -15.66
N ASP A 229 -10.31 12.16 -16.45
CA ASP A 229 -9.55 12.08 -17.71
C ASP A 229 -8.03 12.27 -17.54
N TYR A 230 -7.56 12.41 -16.29
CA TYR A 230 -6.15 12.69 -15.97
C TYR A 230 -5.28 11.44 -15.94
N SER A 231 -5.71 10.38 -15.25
CA SER A 231 -4.94 9.12 -15.12
C SER A 231 -5.83 7.90 -15.18
N MET A 232 -5.36 6.84 -15.84
CA MET A 232 -6.02 5.54 -15.90
C MET A 232 -4.94 4.44 -15.83
N GLU A 233 -4.93 3.66 -14.75
CA GLU A 233 -3.87 2.67 -14.52
C GLU A 233 -4.44 1.36 -13.97
N LEU A 234 -3.81 0.22 -14.34
CA LEU A 234 -4.09 -1.07 -13.73
C LEU A 234 -3.53 -1.10 -12.32
N CYS A 235 -4.37 -1.18 -11.30
CA CYS A 235 -3.92 -1.16 -9.92
C CYS A 235 -4.86 -1.93 -8.99
N GLY A 236 -4.29 -2.91 -8.26
CA GLY A 236 -4.98 -3.71 -7.23
C GLY A 236 -4.98 -3.08 -5.83
N GLY A 237 -4.34 -1.92 -5.64
CA GLY A 237 -4.18 -1.28 -4.34
C GLY A 237 -5.45 -0.60 -3.81
N THR A 238 -5.33 -0.01 -2.62
CA THR A 238 -6.41 0.76 -1.99
C THR A 238 -6.25 2.25 -2.28
N HIS A 239 -7.35 2.93 -2.57
CA HIS A 239 -7.36 4.33 -2.99
C HIS A 239 -8.43 5.14 -2.27
N VAL A 240 -8.23 6.46 -2.21
CA VAL A 240 -9.30 7.40 -1.85
C VAL A 240 -10.29 7.53 -3.01
N ASN A 241 -11.52 7.94 -2.74
CA ASN A 241 -12.56 8.06 -3.78
C ASN A 241 -12.63 9.47 -4.42
N SER A 242 -11.74 10.39 -4.00
CA SER A 242 -11.61 11.74 -4.54
C SER A 242 -10.19 12.25 -4.29
N THR A 243 -9.63 13.01 -5.23
CA THR A 243 -8.27 13.53 -5.09
C THR A 243 -8.14 14.51 -3.93
N ALA A 244 -9.16 15.28 -3.58
CA ALA A 244 -9.13 16.19 -2.43
C ALA A 244 -8.86 15.44 -1.09
N LYS A 245 -9.24 14.16 -0.99
CA LYS A 245 -8.97 13.35 0.20
C LYS A 245 -7.51 12.97 0.39
N ILE A 246 -6.66 13.15 -0.62
CA ILE A 246 -5.20 13.00 -0.50
C ILE A 246 -4.66 14.06 0.48
N GLY A 247 -5.17 15.28 0.41
CA GLY A 247 -4.65 16.45 1.09
C GLY A 247 -3.38 16.98 0.39
N LEU A 248 -2.51 17.67 1.14
CA LEU A 248 -1.24 18.17 0.59
C LEU A 248 -0.30 17.02 0.24
N VAL A 249 0.44 17.15 -0.86
CA VAL A 249 1.60 16.31 -1.22
C VAL A 249 2.88 17.14 -1.15
N LYS A 250 3.93 16.57 -0.55
CA LYS A 250 5.29 17.13 -0.56
C LYS A 250 6.28 16.10 -1.07
N ILE A 251 7.10 16.49 -2.03
CA ILE A 251 8.27 15.74 -2.47
C ILE A 251 9.40 16.01 -1.47
N LEU A 252 9.94 14.95 -0.87
CA LEU A 252 11.00 15.05 0.13
C LEU A 252 12.39 14.95 -0.48
N SER A 253 12.54 14.07 -1.48
CA SER A 253 13.83 13.85 -2.16
C SER A 253 13.65 13.29 -3.56
N GLU A 254 14.68 13.52 -4.38
CA GLU A 254 14.87 12.89 -5.69
C GLU A 254 16.31 12.38 -5.79
N THR A 255 16.52 11.11 -6.15
CA THR A 255 17.83 10.46 -6.21
C THR A 255 17.94 9.43 -7.33
N GLY A 256 19.17 9.18 -7.82
CA GLY A 256 19.45 8.05 -8.71
C GLY A 256 19.61 6.76 -7.91
N VAL A 257 18.98 5.68 -8.36
CA VAL A 257 19.07 4.36 -7.68
C VAL A 257 19.69 3.27 -8.56
N ALA A 258 19.63 3.44 -9.87
CA ALA A 258 20.29 2.57 -10.86
C ALA A 258 20.52 3.36 -12.16
N ALA A 259 21.26 2.78 -13.10
CA ALA A 259 21.43 3.38 -14.42
C ALA A 259 20.06 3.54 -15.10
N GLY A 260 19.70 4.79 -15.44
CA GLY A 260 18.43 5.13 -16.07
C GLY A 260 17.20 5.00 -15.17
N VAL A 261 17.38 4.91 -13.83
CA VAL A 261 16.27 4.84 -12.86
C VAL A 261 16.45 5.89 -11.77
N ARG A 262 15.45 6.73 -11.62
CA ARG A 262 15.36 7.77 -10.59
C ARG A 262 14.32 7.37 -9.55
N ARG A 263 14.44 7.90 -8.33
CA ARG A 263 13.55 7.68 -7.20
C ARG A 263 13.05 9.00 -6.65
N ILE A 264 11.75 9.12 -6.46
CA ILE A 264 11.14 10.17 -5.65
C ILE A 264 10.61 9.54 -4.36
N GLU A 265 10.89 10.19 -3.23
CA GLU A 265 10.20 9.96 -1.97
C GLU A 265 9.32 11.15 -1.65
N GLY A 266 8.11 10.89 -1.15
CA GLY A 266 7.15 11.93 -0.82
C GLY A 266 6.19 11.50 0.28
N VAL A 267 5.45 12.48 0.78
CA VAL A 267 4.46 12.34 1.85
C VAL A 267 3.15 13.00 1.44
N SER A 268 2.03 12.51 2.00
CA SER A 268 0.72 13.11 1.76
C SER A 268 -0.10 13.32 3.05
N GLY A 269 -1.14 14.14 2.96
CA GLY A 269 -2.10 14.35 4.03
C GLY A 269 -1.47 14.84 5.33
N LYS A 270 -1.72 14.10 6.43
CA LYS A 270 -1.22 14.50 7.77
C LYS A 270 0.31 14.58 7.84
N PHE A 271 1.02 13.69 7.13
CA PHE A 271 2.48 13.68 7.15
C PHE A 271 3.10 14.82 6.34
N ALA A 272 2.45 15.23 5.25
CA ALA A 272 2.85 16.43 4.53
C ALA A 272 2.64 17.70 5.39
N LEU A 273 1.54 17.79 6.14
CA LEU A 273 1.32 18.90 7.08
C LEU A 273 2.32 18.91 8.23
N LEU A 274 2.70 17.73 8.75
CA LEU A 274 3.74 17.62 9.77
C LEU A 274 5.08 18.12 9.22
N HIS A 275 5.47 17.68 8.03
CA HIS A 275 6.70 18.11 7.37
C HIS A 275 6.77 19.65 7.18
N VAL A 276 5.65 20.27 6.77
CA VAL A 276 5.57 21.74 6.63
C VAL A 276 5.76 22.42 7.98
N LYS A 277 5.10 21.95 9.05
CA LYS A 277 5.24 22.51 10.39
C LYS A 277 6.67 22.40 10.92
N GLU A 278 7.31 21.24 10.77
CA GLU A 278 8.71 21.03 11.17
C GLU A 278 9.65 22.00 10.42
N THR A 279 9.39 22.21 9.12
CA THR A 279 10.17 23.17 8.31
C THR A 279 9.97 24.60 8.79
N GLU A 280 8.73 25.02 9.10
CA GLU A 280 8.42 26.34 9.67
C GLU A 280 9.08 26.55 11.03
N GLU A 281 9.08 25.54 11.91
CA GLU A 281 9.75 25.58 13.21
C GLU A 281 11.27 25.73 13.08
N LEU A 282 11.89 25.02 12.13
CA LEU A 282 13.31 25.16 11.82
C LEU A 282 13.65 26.57 11.32
N LEU A 283 12.84 27.14 10.41
CA LEU A 283 13.02 28.48 9.89
C LEU A 283 12.88 29.53 11.01
N ASN A 284 11.88 29.39 11.86
CA ASN A 284 11.69 30.28 13.00
C ASN A 284 12.87 30.23 13.98
N THR A 285 13.35 29.00 14.26
CA THR A 285 14.53 28.80 15.13
C THR A 285 15.77 29.46 14.54
N ALA A 286 16.01 29.25 13.24
CA ALA A 286 17.14 29.89 12.54
C ALA A 286 17.03 31.41 12.54
N SER A 287 15.83 31.96 12.29
CA SER A 287 15.58 33.43 12.35
C SER A 287 15.88 34.00 13.72
N VAL A 288 15.43 33.34 14.79
CA VAL A 288 15.74 33.78 16.17
C VAL A 288 17.26 33.74 16.45
N MET A 289 17.97 32.69 16.02
CA MET A 289 19.43 32.58 16.18
C MET A 289 20.17 33.67 15.41
N LEU A 290 19.73 34.01 14.23
CA LEU A 290 20.34 35.05 13.38
C LEU A 290 19.91 36.45 13.76
N LYS A 291 18.97 36.62 14.72
CA LYS A 291 18.39 37.90 15.14
C LYS A 291 17.77 38.72 14.00
N THR A 292 17.16 38.02 13.02
CA THR A 292 16.45 38.62 11.88
C THR A 292 14.94 38.52 12.05
#